data_d7f0515ea3ad984e528c2e047fc8a015
#
_entry.id   d7f0515ea3ad984e528c2e047fc8a015
#
_cell.length_a   1.000
_cell.length_b   1.000
_cell.length_c   1.000
_cell.angle_alpha   90.00
_cell.angle_beta   90.00
_cell.angle_gamma   90.00
#
_symmetry.space_group_name_H-M   'P 1'
#
loop_
_entity.id
_entity.type
_entity.pdbx_description
1 polymer ?
#
loop_
_entity_poly.entity_id
_entity_poly.type
_entity_poly.pdbx_seq_one_letter_code
_entity_poly.pdbx_strand_id
1 'polypeptide(L)'
;MKFGTKAIHAGVAPDPSTGAIMTPIFQTSTYVQKSPGDHLGYEYSRTHNPTRTALQQSLAALENGKHGIWFSFGLGAIDSVVKLFNPGDEIISTNDLYGGTYRLFTKVFERYGIKFHFVSMADPEALSSLVNERTKMVWVETPTNPMMNIIDLKAMAAFSKKHGLLLAVD
;
A
#
# COMPACT_ATOMS: atom_id res chain seq x y z
N MET A 1 -7.95 21.62 -4.74
CA MET A 1 -6.86 22.05 -3.83
C MET A 1 -5.53 21.69 -4.48
N LYS A 2 -4.54 22.60 -4.51
CA LYS A 2 -3.20 22.31 -5.05
C LYS A 2 -2.44 21.38 -4.09
N PHE A 3 -1.44 20.63 -4.58
CA PHE A 3 -0.69 19.63 -3.79
C PHE A 3 -0.12 20.22 -2.49
N GLY A 4 0.55 21.39 -2.53
CA GLY A 4 1.10 22.03 -1.34
C GLY A 4 0.04 22.36 -0.26
N THR A 5 -1.17 22.72 -0.66
CA THR A 5 -2.28 22.96 0.27
C THR A 5 -2.83 21.63 0.81
N LYS A 6 -2.90 20.59 -0.05
CA LYS A 6 -3.27 19.23 0.39
C LYS A 6 -2.30 18.69 1.43
N ALA A 7 -1.00 18.88 1.23
CA ALA A 7 0.05 18.38 2.13
C ALA A 7 -0.10 18.92 3.58
N ILE A 8 -0.73 20.09 3.73
CA ILE A 8 -0.93 20.72 5.04
C ILE A 8 -2.31 20.38 5.63
N HIS A 9 -3.36 20.34 4.81
CA HIS A 9 -4.73 20.39 5.29
C HIS A 9 -5.59 19.17 4.92
N ALA A 10 -5.22 18.41 3.90
CA ALA A 10 -6.10 17.36 3.39
C ALA A 10 -6.15 16.16 4.32
N GLY A 11 -7.35 15.61 4.53
CA GLY A 11 -7.59 14.43 5.34
C GLY A 11 -7.51 14.67 6.85
N VAL A 12 -7.25 15.91 7.30
CA VAL A 12 -7.16 16.27 8.71
C VAL A 12 -8.22 17.31 9.03
N ALA A 13 -9.01 17.07 10.07
CA ALA A 13 -9.99 18.00 10.62
C ALA A 13 -9.53 18.48 12.01
N PRO A 14 -9.92 19.70 12.44
CA PRO A 14 -9.71 20.14 13.80
C PRO A 14 -10.30 19.14 14.82
N ASP A 15 -9.64 18.98 15.96
CA ASP A 15 -10.13 18.13 17.04
C ASP A 15 -11.52 18.59 17.51
N PRO A 16 -12.54 17.70 17.51
CA PRO A 16 -13.90 18.13 17.84
C PRO A 16 -14.12 18.49 19.29
N SER A 17 -13.24 18.08 20.20
CA SER A 17 -13.36 18.34 21.63
C SER A 17 -12.74 19.66 22.07
N THR A 18 -11.68 20.09 21.39
CA THR A 18 -10.88 21.26 21.75
C THR A 18 -10.79 22.32 20.66
N GLY A 19 -11.11 21.97 19.41
CA GLY A 19 -10.89 22.82 18.24
C GLY A 19 -9.42 22.92 17.83
N ALA A 20 -8.53 22.07 18.36
CA ALA A 20 -7.12 22.07 18.02
C ALA A 20 -6.92 21.79 16.53
N ILE A 21 -6.20 22.67 15.83
CA ILE A 21 -5.92 22.56 14.39
C ILE A 21 -4.92 21.43 14.11
N MET A 22 -3.89 21.31 14.96
CA MET A 22 -2.93 20.20 14.88
C MET A 22 -3.51 18.96 15.54
N THR A 23 -3.32 17.82 14.92
CA THR A 23 -3.80 16.53 15.45
C THR A 23 -3.22 16.24 16.82
N PRO A 24 -4.05 16.04 17.87
CA PRO A 24 -3.57 15.64 19.18
C PRO A 24 -2.87 14.28 19.17
N ILE A 25 -1.90 14.08 20.07
CA ILE A 25 -1.23 12.80 20.27
C ILE A 25 -2.00 12.00 21.31
N PHE A 26 -2.70 10.96 20.90
CA PHE A 26 -3.47 10.08 21.77
C PHE A 26 -2.59 8.93 22.27
N GLN A 27 -2.01 9.07 23.48
CA GLN A 27 -1.17 8.06 24.13
C GLN A 27 -1.97 7.07 24.98
N THR A 28 -3.17 6.73 24.55
CA THR A 28 -4.03 5.79 25.28
C THR A 28 -3.98 4.39 24.66
N SER A 29 -4.21 3.35 25.47
CA SER A 29 -4.36 1.98 24.98
C SER A 29 -5.84 1.62 24.76
N THR A 30 -6.73 2.07 25.67
CA THR A 30 -8.15 1.71 25.70
C THR A 30 -9.02 2.95 25.73
N TYR A 31 -10.27 2.78 25.36
CA TYR A 31 -11.28 3.84 25.31
C TYR A 31 -12.51 3.40 26.10
N VAL A 32 -13.22 4.34 26.73
CA VAL A 32 -14.46 4.06 27.45
C VAL A 32 -15.53 3.60 26.46
N GLN A 33 -16.24 2.54 26.84
CA GLN A 33 -17.44 2.05 26.15
C GLN A 33 -18.64 2.16 27.08
N LYS A 34 -19.81 2.44 26.55
CA LYS A 34 -21.07 2.46 27.35
C LYS A 34 -21.49 1.05 27.74
N SER A 35 -21.27 0.09 26.83
CA SER A 35 -21.45 -1.34 27.02
C SER A 35 -20.52 -2.09 26.06
N PRO A 36 -20.32 -3.41 26.18
CA PRO A 36 -19.48 -4.16 25.25
C PRO A 36 -19.86 -3.93 23.79
N GLY A 37 -18.93 -3.36 23.00
CA GLY A 37 -19.14 -3.03 21.59
C GLY A 37 -19.81 -1.67 21.32
N ASP A 38 -20.32 -0.97 22.33
CA ASP A 38 -20.92 0.38 22.18
C ASP A 38 -19.88 1.45 22.52
N HIS A 39 -19.07 1.85 21.55
CA HIS A 39 -17.99 2.82 21.65
C HIS A 39 -18.18 4.03 20.71
N LEU A 40 -17.46 5.12 20.98
CA LEU A 40 -17.51 6.37 20.21
C LEU A 40 -16.64 6.35 18.91
N GLY A 41 -16.39 5.17 18.33
CA GLY A 41 -15.56 5.00 17.14
C GLY A 41 -14.17 4.41 17.41
N TYR A 42 -13.72 4.45 18.66
CA TYR A 42 -12.46 3.86 19.10
C TYR A 42 -12.67 2.99 20.32
N GLU A 43 -12.02 1.83 20.37
CA GLU A 43 -12.09 0.87 21.47
C GLU A 43 -10.71 0.53 22.03
N TYR A 44 -9.74 0.36 21.14
CA TYR A 44 -8.40 -0.06 21.49
C TYR A 44 -7.36 0.42 20.47
N SER A 45 -6.26 1.02 20.93
CA SER A 45 -5.30 1.70 20.07
C SER A 45 -4.54 0.79 19.12
N ARG A 46 -4.42 -0.51 19.39
CA ARG A 46 -3.83 -1.48 18.44
C ARG A 46 -4.71 -1.64 17.20
N THR A 47 -6.03 -1.64 17.36
CA THR A 47 -6.98 -1.69 16.24
C THR A 47 -7.12 -0.31 15.60
N HIS A 48 -7.50 0.72 16.37
CA HIS A 48 -7.69 2.09 15.90
C HIS A 48 -7.22 3.12 16.93
N ASN A 49 -6.55 4.20 16.44
CA ASN A 49 -6.12 5.33 17.25
C ASN A 49 -6.31 6.62 16.44
N PRO A 50 -6.87 7.71 17.04
CA PRO A 50 -7.14 8.95 16.30
C PRO A 50 -5.91 9.57 15.63
N THR A 51 -4.75 9.54 16.30
CA THR A 51 -3.49 10.06 15.72
C THR A 51 -3.10 9.28 14.47
N ARG A 52 -3.19 7.94 14.51
CA ARG A 52 -2.93 7.08 13.35
C ARG A 52 -3.98 7.27 12.25
N THR A 53 -5.24 7.42 12.61
CA THR A 53 -6.32 7.68 11.65
C THR A 53 -6.08 8.97 10.88
N ALA A 54 -5.65 10.04 11.56
CA ALA A 54 -5.32 11.31 10.90
C ALA A 54 -4.18 11.15 9.86
N LEU A 55 -3.12 10.40 10.20
CA LEU A 55 -2.03 10.09 9.24
C LEU A 55 -2.55 9.31 8.04
N GLN A 56 -3.34 8.27 8.26
CA GLN A 56 -3.90 7.44 7.20
C GLN A 56 -4.80 8.24 6.26
N GLN A 57 -5.64 9.10 6.80
CA GLN A 57 -6.53 9.98 6.01
C GLN A 57 -5.74 11.02 5.22
N SER A 58 -4.71 11.62 5.81
CA SER A 58 -3.84 12.58 5.14
C SER A 58 -3.10 11.95 3.95
N LEU A 59 -2.48 10.79 4.13
CA LEU A 59 -1.79 10.07 3.06
C LEU A 59 -2.77 9.65 1.95
N ALA A 60 -3.94 9.11 2.30
CA ALA A 60 -4.97 8.77 1.31
C ALA A 60 -5.38 10.00 0.49
N ALA A 61 -5.58 11.15 1.14
CA ALA A 61 -5.95 12.40 0.46
C ALA A 61 -4.83 12.91 -0.47
N LEU A 62 -3.57 12.80 -0.07
CA LEU A 62 -2.42 13.19 -0.88
C LEU A 62 -2.31 12.37 -2.16
N GLU A 63 -2.47 11.07 -2.06
CA GLU A 63 -2.41 10.11 -3.18
C GLU A 63 -3.72 10.00 -3.97
N ASN A 64 -4.76 10.79 -3.62
CA ASN A 64 -6.12 10.65 -4.14
C ASN A 64 -6.66 9.21 -3.96
N GLY A 65 -6.15 8.51 -2.97
CA GLY A 65 -6.56 7.17 -2.58
C GLY A 65 -7.84 7.19 -1.75
N LYS A 66 -8.55 6.08 -1.76
CA LYS A 66 -9.76 5.89 -0.95
C LYS A 66 -9.43 5.54 0.50
N HIS A 67 -8.34 4.82 0.72
CA HIS A 67 -7.90 4.34 2.02
C HIS A 67 -6.40 4.56 2.19
N GLY A 68 -5.95 4.87 3.40
CA GLY A 68 -4.58 4.80 3.85
C GLY A 68 -4.47 3.76 4.96
N ILE A 69 -3.47 2.91 4.91
CA ILE A 69 -3.20 1.90 5.92
C ILE A 69 -1.74 2.02 6.35
N TRP A 70 -1.52 2.26 7.62
CA TRP A 70 -0.18 2.44 8.17
C TRP A 70 0.40 1.13 8.69
N PHE A 71 1.68 0.90 8.41
CA PHE A 71 2.49 -0.21 8.91
C PHE A 71 3.74 0.30 9.61
N SER A 72 4.33 -0.51 10.47
CA SER A 72 5.56 -0.14 11.20
C SER A 72 6.78 -0.03 10.28
N PHE A 73 6.78 -0.71 9.13
CA PHE A 73 7.85 -0.74 8.14
C PHE A 73 7.34 -1.23 6.78
N GLY A 74 8.06 -0.88 5.70
CA GLY A 74 7.65 -1.17 4.32
C GLY A 74 7.43 -2.66 4.04
N LEU A 75 8.33 -3.56 4.48
CA LEU A 75 8.13 -5.00 4.29
C LEU A 75 6.84 -5.54 4.93
N GLY A 76 6.35 -4.92 6.01
CA GLY A 76 5.05 -5.26 6.60
C GLY A 76 3.88 -4.90 5.68
N ALA A 77 3.98 -3.76 4.98
CA ALA A 77 3.02 -3.37 3.96
C ALA A 77 3.06 -4.34 2.76
N ILE A 78 4.25 -4.64 2.25
CA ILE A 78 4.47 -5.56 1.14
C ILE A 78 3.92 -6.96 1.45
N ASP A 79 4.25 -7.50 2.63
CA ASP A 79 3.74 -8.79 3.13
C ASP A 79 2.20 -8.83 3.13
N SER A 80 1.57 -7.74 3.57
CA SER A 80 0.11 -7.63 3.62
C SER A 80 -0.51 -7.60 2.22
N VAL A 81 0.13 -6.94 1.25
CA VAL A 81 -0.34 -6.91 -0.14
C VAL A 81 -0.25 -8.30 -0.77
N VAL A 82 0.87 -9.02 -0.59
CA VAL A 82 1.05 -10.34 -1.20
C VAL A 82 0.10 -11.38 -0.57
N LYS A 83 -0.28 -11.22 0.68
CA LYS A 83 -1.28 -12.08 1.35
C LYS A 83 -2.71 -11.96 0.80
N LEU A 84 -2.96 -11.05 -0.13
CA LEU A 84 -4.24 -10.99 -0.87
C LEU A 84 -4.38 -12.13 -1.89
N PHE A 85 -3.30 -12.83 -2.21
CA PHE A 85 -3.25 -13.86 -3.26
C PHE A 85 -3.22 -15.26 -2.68
N ASN A 86 -3.63 -16.23 -3.51
CA ASN A 86 -3.71 -17.63 -3.14
C ASN A 86 -2.55 -18.45 -3.74
N PRO A 87 -2.23 -19.62 -3.20
CA PRO A 87 -1.31 -20.55 -3.84
C PRO A 87 -1.70 -20.83 -5.30
N GLY A 88 -0.74 -20.70 -6.20
CA GLY A 88 -0.93 -20.81 -7.65
C GLY A 88 -1.12 -19.49 -8.38
N ASP A 89 -1.40 -18.39 -7.68
CA ASP A 89 -1.41 -17.06 -8.29
C ASP A 89 0.00 -16.62 -8.69
N GLU A 90 0.07 -15.77 -9.72
CA GLU A 90 1.33 -15.30 -10.30
C GLU A 90 1.38 -13.77 -10.26
N ILE A 91 2.57 -13.23 -9.96
CA ILE A 91 2.86 -11.80 -9.88
C ILE A 91 4.00 -11.47 -10.84
N ILE A 92 3.80 -10.49 -11.71
CA ILE A 92 4.86 -9.93 -12.56
C ILE A 92 5.51 -8.80 -11.78
N SER A 93 6.81 -8.91 -11.50
CA SER A 93 7.57 -7.97 -10.68
C SER A 93 8.71 -7.36 -11.48
N THR A 94 9.03 -6.10 -11.21
CA THR A 94 10.30 -5.53 -11.66
C THR A 94 11.47 -6.40 -11.18
N ASN A 95 12.52 -6.52 -12.01
CA ASN A 95 13.69 -7.36 -11.72
C ASN A 95 14.78 -6.65 -10.90
N ASP A 96 14.72 -5.33 -10.83
CA ASP A 96 15.61 -4.49 -10.05
C ASP A 96 14.79 -3.86 -8.92
N LEU A 97 14.82 -4.47 -7.73
CA LEU A 97 13.98 -4.09 -6.60
C LEU A 97 14.74 -4.28 -5.28
N TYR A 98 14.26 -3.63 -4.24
CA TYR A 98 14.84 -3.74 -2.90
C TYR A 98 15.09 -5.20 -2.49
N GLY A 99 16.31 -5.50 -2.06
CA GLY A 99 16.70 -6.85 -1.71
C GLY A 99 15.87 -7.51 -0.60
N GLY A 100 15.22 -6.71 0.26
CA GLY A 100 14.26 -7.18 1.26
C GLY A 100 12.99 -7.73 0.60
N THR A 101 12.45 -7.00 -0.37
CA THR A 101 11.28 -7.40 -1.17
C THR A 101 11.59 -8.68 -1.95
N TYR A 102 12.74 -8.73 -2.63
CA TYR A 102 13.18 -9.93 -3.35
C TYR A 102 13.26 -11.16 -2.42
N ARG A 103 13.86 -11.01 -1.25
CA ARG A 103 13.95 -12.11 -0.27
C ARG A 103 12.58 -12.52 0.25
N LEU A 104 11.69 -11.56 0.51
CA LEU A 104 10.32 -11.84 0.95
C LEU A 104 9.57 -12.66 -0.12
N PHE A 105 9.66 -12.26 -1.38
CA PHE A 105 9.03 -12.95 -2.49
C PHE A 105 9.59 -14.38 -2.66
N THR A 106 10.91 -14.51 -2.84
CA THR A 106 11.55 -15.79 -3.22
C THR A 106 11.77 -16.74 -2.05
N LYS A 107 11.93 -16.26 -0.81
CA LYS A 107 12.24 -17.13 0.35
C LYS A 107 11.04 -17.40 1.24
N VAL A 108 10.00 -16.58 1.13
CA VAL A 108 8.76 -16.74 1.91
C VAL A 108 7.60 -17.13 1.00
N PHE A 109 7.16 -16.24 0.12
CA PHE A 109 5.91 -16.43 -0.61
C PHE A 109 5.95 -17.50 -1.71
N GLU A 110 7.09 -17.74 -2.34
CA GLU A 110 7.23 -18.91 -3.25
C GLU A 110 6.98 -20.24 -2.52
N ARG A 111 7.34 -20.35 -1.23
CA ARG A 111 7.04 -21.54 -0.41
C ARG A 111 5.54 -21.72 -0.15
N TYR A 112 4.78 -20.65 -0.22
CA TYR A 112 3.31 -20.68 -0.13
C TYR A 112 2.64 -20.80 -1.50
N GLY A 113 3.43 -21.09 -2.55
CA GLY A 113 2.92 -21.39 -3.89
C GLY A 113 2.57 -20.18 -4.73
N ILE A 114 2.98 -18.97 -4.35
CA ILE A 114 2.86 -17.77 -5.20
C ILE A 114 4.09 -17.72 -6.11
N LYS A 115 3.87 -17.49 -7.40
CA LYS A 115 4.95 -17.44 -8.39
C LYS A 115 5.26 -15.99 -8.77
N PHE A 116 6.55 -15.66 -8.84
CA PHE A 116 7.01 -14.34 -9.23
C PHE A 116 7.80 -14.40 -10.54
N HIS A 117 7.48 -13.48 -11.45
CA HIS A 117 8.19 -13.29 -12.71
C HIS A 117 8.97 -11.97 -12.62
N PHE A 118 10.28 -12.06 -12.40
CA PHE A 118 11.14 -10.88 -12.32
C PHE A 118 11.61 -10.48 -13.71
N VAL A 119 11.15 -9.32 -14.20
CA VAL A 119 11.39 -8.87 -15.57
C VAL A 119 11.64 -7.36 -15.64
N SER A 120 12.26 -6.92 -16.73
CA SER A 120 12.37 -5.49 -17.02
C SER A 120 11.00 -4.92 -17.36
N MET A 121 10.69 -3.74 -16.79
CA MET A 121 9.46 -3.00 -17.05
C MET A 121 9.63 -1.91 -18.11
N ALA A 122 10.72 -1.95 -18.89
CA ALA A 122 11.02 -0.94 -19.91
C ALA A 122 10.03 -0.97 -21.09
N ASP A 123 9.48 -2.15 -21.40
CA ASP A 123 8.48 -2.34 -22.45
C ASP A 123 7.25 -3.07 -21.89
N PRO A 124 6.15 -2.35 -21.60
CA PRO A 124 4.92 -2.95 -21.08
C PRO A 124 4.31 -4.02 -22.00
N GLU A 125 4.37 -3.84 -23.31
CA GLU A 125 3.77 -4.80 -24.24
C GLU A 125 4.52 -6.15 -24.26
N ALA A 126 5.83 -6.14 -24.02
CA ALA A 126 6.61 -7.37 -23.89
C ALA A 126 6.15 -8.24 -22.69
N LEU A 127 5.54 -7.61 -21.66
CA LEU A 127 5.00 -8.32 -20.51
C LEU A 127 3.74 -9.15 -20.85
N SER A 128 3.08 -8.87 -21.97
CA SER A 128 1.84 -9.57 -22.37
C SER A 128 2.04 -11.08 -22.51
N SER A 129 3.24 -11.51 -22.87
CA SER A 129 3.58 -12.95 -22.97
C SER A 129 3.59 -13.69 -21.64
N LEU A 130 3.69 -12.96 -20.52
CA LEU A 130 3.69 -13.50 -19.16
C LEU A 130 2.29 -13.52 -18.53
N VAL A 131 1.34 -12.85 -19.17
CA VAL A 131 -0.02 -12.78 -18.64
C VAL A 131 -0.78 -14.07 -18.94
N ASN A 132 -1.33 -14.69 -17.92
CA ASN A 132 -2.18 -15.86 -18.01
C ASN A 132 -3.31 -15.77 -16.95
N GLU A 133 -4.17 -16.77 -16.87
CA GLU A 133 -5.32 -16.80 -15.92
C GLU A 133 -4.91 -16.71 -14.44
N ARG A 134 -3.68 -17.10 -14.10
CA ARG A 134 -3.12 -17.07 -12.75
C ARG A 134 -2.46 -15.74 -12.43
N THR A 135 -2.12 -14.92 -13.42
CA THR A 135 -1.52 -13.60 -13.22
C THR A 135 -2.54 -12.68 -12.57
N LYS A 136 -2.21 -12.10 -11.42
CA LYS A 136 -3.12 -11.27 -10.62
C LYS A 136 -2.62 -9.84 -10.41
N MET A 137 -1.31 -9.64 -10.44
CA MET A 137 -0.73 -8.35 -10.09
C MET A 137 0.53 -8.05 -10.90
N VAL A 138 0.74 -6.76 -11.16
CA VAL A 138 2.04 -6.18 -11.54
C VAL A 138 2.58 -5.43 -10.33
N TRP A 139 3.79 -5.79 -9.91
CA TRP A 139 4.55 -5.12 -8.84
C TRP A 139 5.66 -4.27 -9.47
N VAL A 140 5.61 -2.97 -9.24
CA VAL A 140 6.58 -1.99 -9.76
C VAL A 140 7.29 -1.33 -8.61
N GLU A 141 8.62 -1.25 -8.66
CA GLU A 141 9.41 -0.36 -7.83
C GLU A 141 10.01 0.75 -8.71
N THR A 142 9.80 2.01 -8.37
CA THR A 142 10.34 3.13 -9.16
C THR A 142 10.56 4.40 -8.30
N PRO A 143 11.77 5.01 -8.32
CA PRO A 143 12.98 4.51 -8.97
C PRO A 143 13.38 3.13 -8.45
N THR A 144 13.93 2.26 -9.29
CA THR A 144 14.35 0.91 -8.89
C THR A 144 15.56 0.94 -7.95
N ASN A 145 15.76 -0.09 -7.15
CA ASN A 145 16.88 -0.19 -6.22
C ASN A 145 17.70 -1.48 -6.48
N PRO A 146 19.01 -1.39 -6.82
CA PRO A 146 19.85 -0.19 -6.69
C PRO A 146 20.08 0.62 -7.97
N MET A 147 19.58 0.20 -9.14
CA MET A 147 19.96 0.75 -10.44
C MET A 147 19.29 2.09 -10.78
N MET A 148 18.32 2.54 -9.98
CA MET A 148 17.63 3.83 -10.14
C MET A 148 16.93 4.00 -11.50
N ASN A 149 16.46 2.91 -12.10
CA ASN A 149 15.68 2.96 -13.33
C ASN A 149 14.32 3.59 -13.06
N ILE A 150 13.88 4.45 -13.99
CA ILE A 150 12.56 5.07 -13.93
C ILE A 150 11.60 4.25 -14.79
N ILE A 151 10.47 3.88 -14.20
CA ILE A 151 9.41 3.13 -14.90
C ILE A 151 8.23 4.06 -15.16
N ASP A 152 7.67 4.03 -16.37
CA ASP A 152 6.46 4.77 -16.73
C ASP A 152 5.24 4.18 -16.05
N LEU A 153 4.84 4.76 -14.92
CA LEU A 153 3.66 4.32 -14.15
C LEU A 153 2.35 4.44 -14.93
N LYS A 154 2.26 5.41 -15.86
CA LYS A 154 1.07 5.56 -16.67
C LYS A 154 0.94 4.41 -17.68
N ALA A 155 2.03 4.01 -18.28
CA ALA A 155 2.07 2.84 -19.16
C ALA A 155 1.76 1.55 -18.40
N MET A 156 2.34 1.37 -17.19
CA MET A 156 2.05 0.22 -16.33
C MET A 156 0.59 0.17 -15.87
N ALA A 157 0.00 1.32 -15.56
CA ALA A 157 -1.42 1.41 -15.19
C ALA A 157 -2.34 1.05 -16.38
N ALA A 158 -2.00 1.51 -17.58
CA ALA A 158 -2.74 1.15 -18.80
C ALA A 158 -2.65 -0.35 -19.10
N PHE A 159 -1.44 -0.93 -18.99
CA PHE A 159 -1.20 -2.37 -19.14
C PHE A 159 -2.00 -3.19 -18.12
N SER A 160 -1.88 -2.87 -16.84
CA SER A 160 -2.59 -3.58 -15.77
C SER A 160 -4.11 -3.53 -15.97
N LYS A 161 -4.65 -2.37 -16.32
CA LYS A 161 -6.07 -2.21 -16.63
C LYS A 161 -6.52 -3.03 -17.84
N LYS A 162 -5.72 -3.03 -18.92
CA LYS A 162 -6.00 -3.82 -20.14
C LYS A 162 -6.14 -5.31 -19.84
N HIS A 163 -5.35 -5.82 -18.91
CA HIS A 163 -5.31 -7.24 -18.56
C HIS A 163 -6.09 -7.60 -17.26
N GLY A 164 -6.79 -6.65 -16.65
CA GLY A 164 -7.56 -6.87 -15.43
C GLY A 164 -6.71 -7.20 -14.19
N LEU A 165 -5.45 -6.73 -14.17
CA LEU A 165 -4.49 -6.97 -13.09
C LEU A 165 -4.50 -5.85 -12.06
N LEU A 166 -4.18 -6.18 -10.82
CA LEU A 166 -3.83 -5.16 -9.81
C LEU A 166 -2.47 -4.55 -10.16
N LEU A 167 -2.28 -3.28 -9.84
CA LEU A 167 -0.99 -2.61 -9.91
C LEU A 167 -0.59 -2.18 -8.49
N ALA A 168 0.54 -2.67 -8.03
CA ALA A 168 1.20 -2.19 -6.83
C ALA A 168 2.46 -1.40 -7.22
N VAL A 169 2.69 -0.29 -6.54
CA VAL A 169 3.87 0.57 -6.76
C VAL A 169 4.56 0.78 -5.41
N ASP A 170 5.85 0.48 -5.35
CA ASP A 170 6.75 0.68 -4.23
C ASP A 170 7.67 1.87 -4.48
#